data_60bc7e8978ff7a029757aa3051b2f89b
#
_entry.id   60bc7e8978ff7a029757aa3051b2f89b
#
_cell.length_a   1.000
_cell.length_b   1.000
_cell.length_c   1.000
_cell.angle_alpha   90.00
_cell.angle_beta   90.00
_cell.angle_gamma   90.00
#
_symmetry.space_group_name_H-M   'P 1'
#
loop_
_entity.id
_entity.type
_entity.pdbx_description
1 polymer ?
#
loop_
_entity_poly.entity_id
_entity_poly.type
_entity_poly.pdbx_seq_one_letter_code
_entity_poly.pdbx_strand_id
1 'polypeptide(L)'
;MSMTSGAGRTYRFYTKTPLWPFGYGLSYSHFTIALTKSSGESVLTTKYADNAAPSFDVHVTNAGSMDADEVVQAYFVPANITVGRPAPLPFKQLIDFQRVHVKAGESTTVTFTVPRAALAVTDADGNLVSAPGLYTLMFTNGVDQTETHDLTLIGEEQTVEPYPQ
;
A
#
# COMPACT_ATOMS: atom_id res chain seq x y z
N MET A 1 14.90 4.29 20.02
CA MET A 1 15.72 3.90 18.85
C MET A 1 15.18 4.60 17.62
N SER A 2 15.99 5.40 16.89
CA SER A 2 15.50 6.11 15.69
C SER A 2 15.39 5.17 14.50
N MET A 3 14.24 5.20 13.78
CA MET A 3 13.99 4.41 12.57
C MET A 3 14.67 5.01 11.33
N THR A 4 15.00 6.31 11.38
CA THR A 4 15.59 7.09 10.29
C THR A 4 17.08 7.36 10.46
N SER A 5 17.71 6.89 11.54
CA SER A 5 19.15 7.09 11.80
C SER A 5 20.01 6.28 10.82
N GLY A 6 21.05 6.90 10.29
CA GLY A 6 21.97 6.30 9.31
C GLY A 6 21.25 6.03 7.98
N ALA A 7 21.31 4.80 7.49
CA ALA A 7 20.64 4.38 6.25
C ALA A 7 19.12 4.16 6.41
N GLY A 8 18.58 4.39 7.60
CA GLY A 8 17.20 4.03 7.94
C GLY A 8 17.04 2.55 8.25
N ARG A 9 15.83 2.17 8.71
CA ARG A 9 15.50 0.78 9.11
C ARG A 9 14.21 0.34 8.45
N THR A 10 14.10 -0.95 8.18
CA THR A 10 12.96 -1.61 7.53
C THR A 10 12.65 -1.03 6.14
N TYR A 11 11.81 -1.69 5.37
CA TYR A 11 11.36 -1.24 4.05
C TYR A 11 10.69 0.15 4.07
N ARG A 12 10.25 0.63 5.26
CA ARG A 12 9.59 1.91 5.43
C ARG A 12 10.55 3.10 5.37
N PHE A 13 11.80 2.93 5.81
CA PHE A 13 12.75 4.03 5.98
C PHE A 13 14.14 3.77 5.42
N TYR A 14 14.40 2.58 4.86
CA TYR A 14 15.72 2.22 4.37
C TYR A 14 16.01 2.90 3.03
N THR A 15 17.09 3.71 3.00
CA THR A 15 17.42 4.59 1.87
C THR A 15 18.36 3.98 0.84
N LYS A 16 18.90 2.78 1.13
CA LYS A 16 19.80 2.09 0.19
C LYS A 16 19.07 0.96 -0.52
N THR A 17 19.70 0.40 -1.56
CA THR A 17 19.17 -0.76 -2.27
C THR A 17 19.40 -2.02 -1.42
N PRO A 18 18.35 -2.71 -0.95
CA PRO A 18 18.50 -3.99 -0.27
C PRO A 18 18.88 -5.09 -1.26
N LEU A 19 19.57 -6.12 -0.78
CA LEU A 19 19.84 -7.31 -1.59
C LEU A 19 18.53 -8.01 -2.01
N TRP A 20 17.62 -8.14 -1.06
CA TRP A 20 16.27 -8.65 -1.28
C TRP A 20 15.26 -7.62 -0.73
N PRO A 21 14.44 -6.99 -1.58
CA PRO A 21 13.43 -6.06 -1.10
C PRO A 21 12.36 -6.77 -0.27
N PHE A 22 11.72 -6.03 0.62
CA PHE A 22 10.59 -6.56 1.39
C PHE A 22 9.47 -7.00 0.45
N GLY A 23 8.97 -8.22 0.69
CA GLY A 23 7.96 -8.85 -0.15
C GLY A 23 8.52 -9.61 -1.36
N TYR A 24 9.85 -9.59 -1.59
CA TYR A 24 10.46 -10.39 -2.65
C TYR A 24 10.26 -11.89 -2.41
N GLY A 25 9.90 -12.60 -3.46
CA GLY A 25 9.77 -14.04 -3.49
C GLY A 25 10.15 -14.60 -4.84
N LEU A 26 10.28 -15.92 -4.92
CA LEU A 26 10.52 -16.64 -6.16
C LEU A 26 9.28 -17.49 -6.49
N SER A 27 8.93 -17.54 -7.76
CA SER A 27 7.91 -18.43 -8.29
C SER A 27 8.48 -19.33 -9.37
N TYR A 28 7.93 -20.54 -9.52
CA TYR A 28 8.22 -21.41 -10.66
C TYR A 28 7.39 -21.07 -11.90
N SER A 29 6.51 -20.07 -11.78
CA SER A 29 5.70 -19.57 -12.89
C SER A 29 5.94 -18.08 -13.08
N HIS A 30 5.47 -17.55 -14.20
CA HIS A 30 5.55 -16.13 -14.50
C HIS A 30 4.15 -15.50 -14.37
N PHE A 31 4.06 -14.44 -13.57
CA PHE A 31 2.80 -13.74 -13.32
C PHE A 31 2.84 -12.32 -13.88
N THR A 32 1.68 -11.87 -14.36
CA THR A 32 1.42 -10.46 -14.62
C THR A 32 0.28 -9.98 -13.76
N ILE A 33 0.34 -8.72 -13.35
CA ILE A 33 -0.75 -8.06 -12.61
C ILE A 33 -1.22 -6.84 -13.39
N ALA A 34 -2.51 -6.53 -13.29
CA ALA A 34 -3.10 -5.34 -13.88
C ALA A 34 -4.18 -4.78 -12.97
N LEU A 35 -4.16 -3.48 -12.72
CA LEU A 35 -5.25 -2.80 -12.04
C LEU A 35 -6.42 -2.64 -13.04
N THR A 36 -7.52 -3.37 -12.83
CA THR A 36 -8.63 -3.43 -13.77
C THR A 36 -9.81 -2.58 -13.37
N LYS A 37 -9.98 -2.32 -12.08
CA LYS A 37 -11.10 -1.54 -11.57
C LYS A 37 -10.69 -0.81 -10.29
N SER A 38 -11.10 0.44 -10.18
CA SER A 38 -11.20 1.16 -8.93
C SER A 38 -12.67 1.49 -8.67
N SER A 39 -13.17 1.16 -7.49
CA SER A 39 -14.49 1.62 -7.04
C SER A 39 -14.31 2.66 -5.96
N GLY A 40 -15.14 3.68 -5.98
CA GLY A 40 -15.02 4.84 -5.13
C GLY A 40 -14.38 6.03 -5.85
N GLU A 41 -14.31 7.13 -5.15
CA GLU A 41 -13.75 8.38 -5.67
C GLU A 41 -12.23 8.39 -5.45
N SER A 42 -11.48 8.96 -6.39
CA SER A 42 -10.04 9.22 -6.22
C SER A 42 -9.77 10.43 -5.32
N VAL A 43 -10.81 11.17 -4.93
CA VAL A 43 -10.76 12.27 -3.96
C VAL A 43 -11.72 11.95 -2.83
N LEU A 44 -11.18 11.76 -1.64
CA LEU A 44 -11.94 11.45 -0.43
C LEU A 44 -11.68 12.50 0.63
N THR A 45 -12.54 12.58 1.65
CA THR A 45 -12.25 13.42 2.82
C THR A 45 -11.39 12.65 3.83
N THR A 46 -10.61 13.37 4.63
CA THR A 46 -9.86 12.78 5.77
C THR A 46 -10.76 12.08 6.80
N LYS A 47 -12.08 12.22 6.68
CA LYS A 47 -13.13 11.63 7.54
C LYS A 47 -13.94 10.53 6.85
N TYR A 48 -13.54 10.04 5.69
CA TYR A 48 -14.37 9.01 5.03
C TYR A 48 -14.58 7.79 5.94
N ALA A 49 -15.80 7.26 5.88
CA ALA A 49 -16.18 6.12 6.70
C ALA A 49 -15.75 4.81 6.02
N ASP A 50 -15.52 3.76 6.80
CA ASP A 50 -15.05 2.47 6.25
C ASP A 50 -16.04 1.83 5.27
N ASN A 51 -17.34 2.10 5.39
CA ASN A 51 -18.35 1.66 4.41
C ASN A 51 -18.28 2.43 3.08
N ALA A 52 -17.56 3.54 3.03
CA ALA A 52 -17.24 4.31 1.82
C ALA A 52 -15.78 4.15 1.38
N ALA A 53 -15.07 3.17 1.96
CA ALA A 53 -13.68 2.90 1.60
C ALA A 53 -13.56 2.47 0.13
N PRO A 54 -12.62 3.05 -0.64
CA PRO A 54 -12.40 2.66 -2.01
C PRO A 54 -11.88 1.22 -2.09
N SER A 55 -12.26 0.51 -3.14
CA SER A 55 -11.74 -0.81 -3.43
C SER A 55 -11.13 -0.90 -4.83
N PHE A 56 -10.14 -1.76 -4.96
CA PHE A 56 -9.30 -1.89 -6.13
C PHE A 56 -9.20 -3.36 -6.55
N ASP A 57 -9.61 -3.66 -7.78
CA ASP A 57 -9.53 -5.00 -8.34
C ASP A 57 -8.23 -5.14 -9.14
N VAL A 58 -7.37 -6.05 -8.68
CA VAL A 58 -6.11 -6.40 -9.34
C VAL A 58 -6.27 -7.77 -9.98
N HIS A 59 -6.15 -7.80 -11.30
CA HIS A 59 -6.20 -9.01 -12.10
C HIS A 59 -4.82 -9.67 -12.12
N VAL A 60 -4.75 -10.94 -11.75
CA VAL A 60 -3.52 -11.73 -11.68
C VAL A 60 -3.61 -12.83 -12.73
N THR A 61 -2.67 -12.84 -13.65
CA THR A 61 -2.58 -13.85 -14.71
C THR A 61 -1.33 -14.68 -14.54
N ASN A 62 -1.49 -16.00 -14.55
CA ASN A 62 -0.38 -16.94 -14.62
C ASN A 62 -0.04 -17.19 -16.10
N ALA A 63 1.00 -16.52 -16.62
CA ALA A 63 1.47 -16.66 -17.99
C ALA A 63 2.44 -17.84 -18.17
N GLY A 64 2.74 -18.59 -17.11
CA GLY A 64 3.60 -19.76 -17.16
C GLY A 64 2.86 -21.05 -17.50
N SER A 65 3.60 -22.16 -17.50
CA SER A 65 3.09 -23.50 -17.85
C SER A 65 2.77 -24.39 -16.64
N MET A 66 2.89 -23.87 -15.43
CA MET A 66 2.66 -24.61 -14.18
C MET A 66 1.67 -23.84 -13.29
N ASP A 67 0.80 -24.60 -12.62
CA ASP A 67 -0.04 -24.06 -11.56
C ASP A 67 0.86 -23.55 -10.43
N ALA A 68 0.60 -22.35 -9.95
CA ALA A 68 1.40 -21.75 -8.88
C ALA A 68 0.62 -20.69 -8.11
N ASP A 69 1.16 -20.32 -6.95
CA ASP A 69 0.64 -19.24 -6.13
C ASP A 69 1.42 -17.95 -6.39
N GLU A 70 0.70 -16.83 -6.35
CA GLU A 70 1.27 -15.51 -6.36
C GLU A 70 0.78 -14.69 -5.16
N VAL A 71 1.61 -13.74 -4.71
CA VAL A 71 1.27 -12.80 -3.63
C VAL A 71 1.20 -11.40 -4.19
N VAL A 72 0.02 -10.81 -4.18
CA VAL A 72 -0.16 -9.39 -4.48
C VAL A 72 -0.14 -8.61 -3.17
N GLN A 73 0.68 -7.58 -3.11
CA GLN A 73 0.86 -6.70 -1.97
C GLN A 73 0.32 -5.32 -2.32
N ALA A 74 -0.44 -4.70 -1.43
CA ALA A 74 -0.94 -3.35 -1.55
C ALA A 74 -0.22 -2.43 -0.56
N TYR A 75 0.33 -1.32 -1.05
CA TYR A 75 1.01 -0.32 -0.25
C TYR A 75 0.39 1.05 -0.49
N PHE A 76 0.56 1.97 0.47
CA PHE A 76 0.50 3.39 0.16
C PHE A 76 1.87 4.05 0.25
N VAL A 77 2.05 5.06 -0.58
CA VAL A 77 3.20 5.99 -0.59
C VAL A 77 2.66 7.37 -0.28
N PRO A 78 3.08 8.02 0.82
CA PRO A 78 2.71 9.41 1.11
C PRO A 78 3.49 10.32 0.15
N ALA A 79 2.87 10.70 -0.97
CA ALA A 79 3.55 11.44 -2.04
C ALA A 79 3.66 12.95 -1.71
N ASN A 80 2.56 13.56 -1.24
CA ASN A 80 2.52 14.96 -0.82
C ASN A 80 1.39 15.16 0.18
N ILE A 81 1.65 14.85 1.45
CA ILE A 81 0.67 14.98 2.53
C ILE A 81 1.11 16.06 3.53
N THR A 82 0.14 16.69 4.17
CA THR A 82 0.37 17.71 5.19
C THR A 82 -0.01 17.16 6.57
N VAL A 83 0.98 16.99 7.43
CA VAL A 83 0.78 16.56 8.83
C VAL A 83 1.02 17.75 9.73
N GLY A 84 0.05 18.04 10.61
CA GLY A 84 0.07 19.23 11.50
C GLY A 84 1.27 19.21 12.46
N ARG A 85 1.65 18.04 12.96
CA ARG A 85 2.88 17.82 13.73
C ARG A 85 3.75 16.75 13.03
N PRO A 86 4.60 17.19 12.08
CA PRO A 86 5.28 16.26 11.19
C PRO A 86 6.30 15.38 11.92
N ALA A 87 6.27 14.09 11.61
CA ALA A 87 7.30 13.11 11.89
C ALA A 87 7.86 12.58 10.55
N PRO A 88 9.00 11.87 10.55
CA PRO A 88 9.49 11.25 9.33
C PRO A 88 8.45 10.29 8.73
N LEU A 89 8.05 10.57 7.49
CA LEU A 89 7.11 9.72 6.76
C LEU A 89 7.80 8.49 6.19
N PRO A 90 7.11 7.33 6.12
CA PRO A 90 7.65 6.15 5.46
C PRO A 90 7.73 6.37 3.95
N PHE A 91 8.70 5.75 3.28
CA PHE A 91 8.73 5.71 1.81
C PHE A 91 7.52 4.97 1.24
N LYS A 92 7.11 3.92 1.89
CA LYS A 92 5.87 3.18 1.64
C LYS A 92 5.46 2.41 2.89
N GLN A 93 4.17 2.10 2.99
CA GLN A 93 3.65 1.26 4.07
C GLN A 93 2.69 0.22 3.52
N LEU A 94 2.86 -1.03 3.92
CA LEU A 94 1.97 -2.13 3.54
C LEU A 94 0.58 -1.87 4.14
N ILE A 95 -0.44 -1.96 3.28
CA ILE A 95 -1.85 -1.89 3.65
C ILE A 95 -2.36 -3.30 3.89
N ASP A 96 -2.16 -4.18 2.89
CA ASP A 96 -2.70 -5.53 2.86
C ASP A 96 -1.91 -6.39 1.87
N PHE A 97 -2.09 -7.70 1.90
CA PHE A 97 -1.59 -8.63 0.90
C PHE A 97 -2.53 -9.82 0.74
N GLN A 98 -2.58 -10.38 -0.45
CA GLN A 98 -3.38 -11.59 -0.72
C GLN A 98 -2.53 -12.60 -1.50
N ARG A 99 -2.57 -13.86 -1.06
CA ARG A 99 -1.98 -14.99 -1.78
C ARG A 99 -3.08 -15.71 -2.53
N VAL A 100 -2.88 -15.93 -3.82
CA VAL A 100 -3.85 -16.59 -4.69
C VAL A 100 -3.20 -17.71 -5.47
N HIS A 101 -3.95 -18.81 -5.64
CA HIS A 101 -3.57 -19.92 -6.51
C HIS A 101 -4.15 -19.67 -7.90
N VAL A 102 -3.30 -19.72 -8.93
CA VAL A 102 -3.72 -19.49 -10.33
C VAL A 102 -3.16 -20.62 -11.19
N LYS A 103 -4.05 -21.33 -11.90
CA LYS A 103 -3.64 -22.39 -12.81
C LYS A 103 -2.89 -21.83 -14.02
N ALA A 104 -2.07 -22.67 -14.63
CA ALA A 104 -1.34 -22.33 -15.83
C ALA A 104 -2.24 -21.78 -16.93
N GLY A 105 -1.93 -20.60 -17.44
CA GLY A 105 -2.72 -19.90 -18.47
C GLY A 105 -4.03 -19.28 -17.99
N GLU A 106 -4.39 -19.41 -16.71
CA GLU A 106 -5.61 -18.82 -16.15
C GLU A 106 -5.33 -17.49 -15.45
N SER A 107 -6.40 -16.82 -15.07
CA SER A 107 -6.37 -15.55 -14.35
C SER A 107 -7.38 -15.56 -13.20
N THR A 108 -7.11 -14.75 -12.20
CA THR A 108 -8.02 -14.48 -11.08
C THR A 108 -8.01 -13.01 -10.73
N THR A 109 -8.95 -12.56 -9.93
CA THR A 109 -8.99 -11.18 -9.42
C THR A 109 -8.89 -11.18 -7.92
N VAL A 110 -8.04 -10.32 -7.37
CA VAL A 110 -7.98 -9.99 -5.95
C VAL A 110 -8.50 -8.58 -5.73
N THR A 111 -9.26 -8.37 -4.67
CA THR A 111 -9.84 -7.07 -4.34
C THR A 111 -9.23 -6.55 -3.04
N PHE A 112 -8.69 -5.34 -3.09
CA PHE A 112 -8.17 -4.63 -1.93
C PHE A 112 -9.11 -3.49 -1.56
N THR A 113 -9.55 -3.46 -0.31
CA THR A 113 -10.30 -2.34 0.26
C THR A 113 -9.34 -1.51 1.12
N VAL A 114 -9.41 -0.17 0.97
CA VAL A 114 -8.50 0.76 1.66
C VAL A 114 -9.26 1.55 2.72
N PRO A 115 -9.41 1.02 3.95
CA PRO A 115 -10.03 1.76 5.04
C PRO A 115 -9.18 2.97 5.44
N ARG A 116 -9.80 3.99 6.02
CA ARG A 116 -9.13 5.24 6.43
C ARG A 116 -7.90 4.98 7.30
N ALA A 117 -8.00 4.06 8.25
CA ALA A 117 -6.90 3.70 9.15
C ALA A 117 -5.67 3.15 8.42
N ALA A 118 -5.86 2.52 7.25
CA ALA A 118 -4.75 1.97 6.47
C ALA A 118 -3.87 3.05 5.82
N LEU A 119 -4.39 4.28 5.63
CA LEU A 119 -3.65 5.43 5.11
C LEU A 119 -3.10 6.33 6.22
N ALA A 120 -3.35 6.00 7.49
CA ALA A 120 -2.91 6.82 8.60
C ALA A 120 -1.38 6.79 8.75
N VAL A 121 -0.83 7.93 9.07
CA VAL A 121 0.60 8.12 9.39
C VAL A 121 0.75 8.54 10.84
N THR A 122 1.94 8.30 11.40
CA THR A 122 2.22 8.70 12.79
C THR A 122 2.72 10.13 12.81
N ASP A 123 2.13 10.98 13.66
CA ASP A 123 2.60 12.34 13.93
C ASP A 123 3.77 12.36 14.94
N ALA A 124 4.28 13.56 15.28
CA ALA A 124 5.40 13.71 16.22
C ALA A 124 5.02 13.39 17.67
N ASP A 125 3.75 13.35 18.01
CA ASP A 125 3.24 12.96 19.35
C ASP A 125 2.96 11.46 19.45
N GLY A 126 3.08 10.73 18.32
CA GLY A 126 2.81 9.30 18.23
C GLY A 126 1.38 8.94 17.88
N ASN A 127 0.49 9.91 17.63
CA ASN A 127 -0.85 9.62 17.21
C ASN A 127 -0.89 9.11 15.75
N LEU A 128 -1.80 8.20 15.45
CA LEU A 128 -2.14 7.88 14.06
C LEU A 128 -3.12 8.91 13.53
N VAL A 129 -2.74 9.59 12.44
CA VAL A 129 -3.53 10.66 11.85
C VAL A 129 -3.83 10.40 10.38
N SER A 130 -5.08 10.69 9.97
CA SER A 130 -5.47 10.79 8.57
C SER A 130 -5.18 12.21 8.11
N ALA A 131 -4.13 12.38 7.31
CA ALA A 131 -3.64 13.68 6.87
C ALA A 131 -4.14 14.02 5.44
N PRO A 132 -4.46 15.28 5.13
CA PRO A 132 -4.81 15.68 3.78
C PRO A 132 -3.59 15.65 2.86
N GLY A 133 -3.81 15.37 1.58
CA GLY A 133 -2.79 15.38 0.54
C GLY A 133 -2.88 14.20 -0.41
N LEU A 134 -1.83 14.03 -1.20
CA LEU A 134 -1.73 13.00 -2.23
C LEU A 134 -1.07 11.73 -1.69
N TYR A 135 -1.72 10.62 -1.90
CA TYR A 135 -1.23 9.26 -1.66
C TYR A 135 -1.17 8.50 -2.97
N THR A 136 -0.12 7.78 -3.22
CA THR A 136 -0.07 6.82 -4.32
C THR A 136 -0.26 5.41 -3.75
N LEU A 137 -1.33 4.75 -4.15
CA LEU A 137 -1.54 3.32 -3.88
C LEU A 137 -0.70 2.51 -4.87
N MET A 138 0.00 1.51 -4.37
CA MET A 138 0.89 0.68 -5.18
C MET A 138 0.55 -0.79 -4.94
N PHE A 139 0.24 -1.49 -6.03
CA PHE A 139 -0.04 -2.93 -6.05
C PHE A 139 1.14 -3.62 -6.74
N THR A 140 1.73 -4.62 -6.12
CA THR A 140 2.94 -5.26 -6.64
C THR A 140 3.04 -6.72 -6.24
N ASN A 141 3.72 -7.52 -7.05
CA ASN A 141 4.13 -8.88 -6.67
C ASN A 141 5.48 -8.91 -5.92
N GLY A 142 6.08 -7.74 -5.68
CA GLY A 142 7.37 -7.64 -4.96
C GLY A 142 8.60 -7.98 -5.80
N VAL A 143 8.43 -8.34 -7.07
CA VAL A 143 9.51 -8.75 -7.99
C VAL A 143 9.64 -7.77 -9.17
N ASP A 144 8.75 -7.83 -10.12
CA ASP A 144 8.85 -7.13 -11.40
C ASP A 144 7.56 -6.46 -11.87
N GLN A 145 6.43 -6.73 -11.23
CA GLN A 145 5.13 -6.19 -11.59
C GLN A 145 4.68 -5.15 -10.57
N THR A 146 4.27 -3.98 -11.05
CA THR A 146 3.77 -2.90 -10.19
C THR A 146 2.74 -2.05 -10.94
N GLU A 147 1.58 -1.86 -10.31
CA GLU A 147 0.51 -0.98 -10.74
C GLU A 147 0.30 0.12 -9.69
N THR A 148 -0.08 1.30 -10.11
CA THR A 148 -0.28 2.45 -9.20
C THR A 148 -1.59 3.16 -9.45
N HIS A 149 -2.13 3.77 -8.38
CA HIS A 149 -3.32 4.62 -8.44
C HIS A 149 -3.17 5.78 -7.45
N ASP A 150 -3.42 7.00 -7.90
CA ASP A 150 -3.36 8.17 -7.04
C ASP A 150 -4.70 8.40 -6.34
N LEU A 151 -4.61 8.67 -5.04
CA LEU A 151 -5.72 8.97 -4.15
C LEU A 151 -5.43 10.25 -3.39
N THR A 152 -6.36 11.21 -3.42
CA THR A 152 -6.22 12.47 -2.69
C THR A 152 -7.17 12.50 -1.49
N LEU A 153 -6.65 12.82 -0.31
CA LEU A 153 -7.45 13.15 0.86
C LEU A 153 -7.55 14.67 1.00
N ILE A 154 -8.77 15.17 1.17
CA ILE A 154 -9.05 16.61 1.37
C ILE A 154 -9.69 16.85 2.75
N GLY A 155 -9.54 18.07 3.26
CA GLY A 155 -10.09 18.51 4.54
C GLY A 155 -9.00 18.71 5.60
N GLU A 156 -9.39 18.75 6.85
CA GLU A 156 -8.48 18.90 7.99
C GLU A 156 -7.94 17.54 8.44
N GLU A 157 -6.72 17.53 9.00
CA GLU A 157 -6.15 16.35 9.66
C GLU A 157 -7.10 15.79 10.73
N GLN A 158 -7.19 14.49 10.83
CA GLN A 158 -8.02 13.79 11.80
C GLN A 158 -7.21 12.75 12.55
N THR A 159 -7.27 12.78 13.86
CA THR A 159 -6.76 11.68 14.70
C THR A 159 -7.61 10.43 14.47
N VAL A 160 -6.97 9.35 14.04
CA VAL A 160 -7.57 8.03 13.88
C VAL A 160 -7.44 7.26 15.19
N GLU A 161 -6.25 7.28 15.77
CA GLU A 161 -5.93 6.63 17.04
C GLU A 161 -4.95 7.49 17.83
N PRO A 162 -5.30 7.92 19.05
CA PRO A 162 -4.38 8.66 19.90
C PRO A 162 -3.28 7.75 20.45
N TYR A 163 -2.09 8.30 20.68
CA TYR A 163 -1.02 7.59 21.36
C TYR A 163 -1.46 7.22 22.79
N PRO A 164 -1.29 5.96 23.24
CA PRO A 164 -1.60 5.57 24.62
C PRO A 164 -0.77 6.37 25.63
N GLN A 165 -1.45 6.98 26.62
CA GLN A 165 -0.79 7.68 27.73
C GLN A 165 -0.46 6.74 28.87
#